data_d37aa5322b392e15b6cc7ee270b8e286
#
_entry.id   d37aa5322b392e15b6cc7ee270b8e286
#
_cell.length_a   1.000
_cell.length_b   1.000
_cell.length_c   1.000
_cell.angle_alpha   90.00
_cell.angle_beta   90.00
_cell.angle_gamma   90.00
#
_symmetry.space_group_name_H-M   'P 1'
#
loop_
_entity.id
_entity.type
_entity.pdbx_description
1 polymer ?
#
loop_
_entity_poly.entity_id
_entity_poly.type
_entity_poly.pdbx_seq_one_letter_code
_entity_poly.pdbx_strand_id
1 'polypeptide(L)'
;TDSNINRRFTNGLDFAPHADFLMLQAAYQAAQKHGGCHVGGVSSMDYFYDETDSKDKLRAHGVLALEMEASALYSIAARKQRRALAILTVSDHVFTHEAMDSDARERSLNNMVEIGLAALNA
;
A
#
# COMPACT_ATOMS: atom_id res chain seq x y z
N THR A 1 -1.83 9.81 -5.12
CA THR A 1 -1.58 10.40 -3.78
C THR A 1 -1.87 11.90 -3.78
N ASP A 2 -2.35 12.42 -2.67
CA ASP A 2 -2.40 13.86 -2.39
C ASP A 2 -1.08 14.36 -1.78
N SER A 3 -0.25 13.44 -1.29
CA SER A 3 1.09 13.75 -0.82
C SER A 3 1.98 14.29 -1.95
N ASN A 4 2.75 15.30 -1.65
CA ASN A 4 3.70 15.91 -2.59
C ASN A 4 5.17 15.58 -2.26
N ILE A 5 5.42 14.52 -1.51
CA ILE A 5 6.76 14.17 -1.04
C ILE A 5 7.73 13.90 -2.19
N ASN A 6 7.28 13.24 -3.26
CA ASN A 6 8.09 12.99 -4.44
C ASN A 6 8.53 14.29 -5.10
N ARG A 7 7.63 15.28 -5.24
CA ARG A 7 7.95 16.60 -5.81
C ARG A 7 8.99 17.35 -5.00
N ARG A 8 8.96 17.20 -3.68
CA ARG A 8 9.98 17.80 -2.79
C ARG A 8 11.37 17.22 -3.02
N PHE A 9 11.45 15.92 -3.30
CA PHE A 9 12.72 15.25 -3.57
C PHE A 9 13.28 15.51 -4.96
N THR A 10 12.42 15.84 -5.92
CA THR A 10 12.76 15.98 -7.33
C THR A 10 12.71 17.42 -7.83
N ASN A 11 12.60 18.39 -6.92
CA ASN A 11 12.49 19.80 -7.24
C ASN A 11 11.31 20.13 -8.18
N GLY A 12 10.15 19.54 -7.89
CA GLY A 12 8.89 19.83 -8.58
C GLY A 12 8.49 18.85 -9.68
N LEU A 13 9.33 17.85 -9.99
CA LEU A 13 8.96 16.79 -10.93
C LEU A 13 8.10 15.74 -10.24
N ASP A 14 7.08 15.26 -10.93
CA ASP A 14 6.28 14.13 -10.50
C ASP A 14 6.84 12.82 -11.07
N PHE A 15 6.82 11.78 -10.26
CA PHE A 15 7.01 10.41 -10.68
C PHE A 15 6.05 9.50 -9.91
N ALA A 16 5.72 8.35 -10.49
CA ALA A 16 4.89 7.36 -9.81
C ALA A 16 5.75 6.54 -8.83
N PRO A 17 5.58 6.69 -7.50
CA PRO A 17 6.25 5.83 -6.54
C PRO A 17 5.75 4.40 -6.72
N HIS A 18 6.66 3.44 -6.81
CA HIS A 18 6.30 2.04 -7.06
C HIS A 18 7.12 1.06 -6.24
N ALA A 19 6.55 -0.12 -6.03
CA ALA A 19 7.22 -1.23 -5.38
C ALA A 19 8.34 -1.82 -6.23
N ASP A 20 9.31 -2.47 -5.57
CA ASP A 20 10.24 -3.36 -6.23
C ASP A 20 9.50 -4.61 -6.78
N PHE A 21 9.75 -4.95 -8.03
CA PHE A 21 9.05 -6.04 -8.70
C PHE A 21 9.37 -7.42 -8.11
N LEU A 22 10.63 -7.69 -7.77
CA LEU A 22 11.01 -9.00 -7.24
C LEU A 22 10.41 -9.23 -5.84
N MET A 23 10.43 -8.21 -4.99
CA MET A 23 9.76 -8.27 -3.69
C MET A 23 8.25 -8.46 -3.84
N LEU A 24 7.62 -7.74 -4.78
CA LEU A 24 6.20 -7.89 -5.05
C LEU A 24 5.85 -9.30 -5.54
N GLN A 25 6.63 -9.85 -6.45
CA GLN A 25 6.42 -11.20 -7.00
C GLN A 25 6.53 -12.26 -5.90
N ALA A 26 7.54 -12.17 -5.03
CA ALA A 26 7.72 -13.11 -3.92
C ALA A 26 6.57 -13.00 -2.90
N ALA A 27 6.16 -11.79 -2.55
CA ALA A 27 5.01 -11.55 -1.68
C ALA A 27 3.72 -12.14 -2.28
N TYR A 28 3.47 -11.90 -3.57
CA TYR A 28 2.31 -12.45 -4.27
C TYR A 28 2.27 -13.97 -4.22
N GLN A 29 3.40 -14.64 -4.50
CA GLN A 29 3.50 -16.10 -4.45
C GLN A 29 3.27 -16.64 -3.02
N ALA A 30 3.84 -15.98 -2.02
CA ALA A 30 3.64 -16.36 -0.62
C ALA A 30 2.17 -16.19 -0.19
N ALA A 31 1.52 -15.10 -0.61
CA ALA A 31 0.13 -14.81 -0.27
C ALA A 31 -0.87 -15.85 -0.78
N GLN A 32 -0.54 -16.59 -1.85
CA GLN A 32 -1.41 -17.66 -2.35
C GLN A 32 -1.64 -18.77 -1.31
N LYS A 33 -0.70 -18.98 -0.39
CA LYS A 33 -0.83 -19.96 0.71
C LYS A 33 -1.81 -19.50 1.80
N HIS A 34 -2.14 -18.22 1.82
CA HIS A 34 -3.01 -17.56 2.82
C HIS A 34 -4.35 -17.10 2.23
N GLY A 35 -4.76 -17.65 1.09
CA GLY A 35 -6.01 -17.29 0.43
C GLY A 35 -5.89 -16.24 -0.66
N GLY A 36 -4.66 -15.82 -0.99
CA GLY A 36 -4.38 -14.86 -2.05
C GLY A 36 -4.33 -13.40 -1.57
N CYS A 37 -4.10 -12.50 -2.52
CA CYS A 37 -4.08 -11.06 -2.27
C CYS A 37 -4.47 -10.30 -3.53
N HIS A 38 -4.80 -9.04 -3.38
CA HIS A 38 -4.94 -8.10 -4.49
C HIS A 38 -3.61 -7.37 -4.71
N VAL A 39 -3.27 -7.15 -5.98
CA VAL A 39 -2.11 -6.36 -6.38
C VAL A 39 -2.60 -5.19 -7.22
N GLY A 40 -2.24 -3.98 -6.86
CA GLY A 40 -2.67 -2.79 -7.58
C GLY A 40 -2.25 -1.49 -6.92
N GLY A 41 -2.75 -0.39 -7.46
CA GLY A 41 -2.47 0.94 -6.95
C GLY A 41 -3.18 1.22 -5.63
N VAL A 42 -2.46 1.88 -4.73
CA VAL A 42 -3.01 2.44 -3.49
C VAL A 42 -2.80 3.96 -3.48
N SER A 43 -3.58 4.68 -2.70
CA SER A 43 -3.39 6.12 -2.53
C SER A 43 -2.91 6.44 -1.13
N SER A 44 -1.75 7.07 -1.05
CA SER A 44 -1.25 7.64 0.22
C SER A 44 -1.91 9.00 0.43
N MET A 45 -2.68 9.13 1.49
CA MET A 45 -3.41 10.33 1.86
C MET A 45 -2.63 11.09 2.94
N ASP A 46 -2.65 12.42 2.87
CA ASP A 46 -2.08 13.26 3.94
C ASP A 46 -3.07 13.49 5.08
N TYR A 47 -4.36 13.23 4.84
CA TYR A 47 -5.45 13.40 5.81
C TYR A 47 -6.25 12.11 5.95
N PHE A 48 -6.51 11.72 7.20
CA PHE A 48 -7.37 10.56 7.49
C PHE A 48 -8.85 10.86 7.19
N TYR A 49 -9.31 12.03 7.58
CA TYR A 49 -10.66 12.50 7.31
C TYR A 49 -10.65 13.41 6.09
N ASP A 50 -11.13 12.89 4.97
CA ASP A 50 -11.29 13.63 3.74
C ASP A 50 -12.77 13.93 3.53
N GLU A 51 -13.12 15.21 3.53
CA GLU A 51 -14.48 15.72 3.33
C GLU A 51 -14.84 15.89 1.85
N THR A 52 -13.91 15.57 0.95
CA THR A 52 -14.10 15.69 -0.49
C THR A 52 -14.64 14.39 -1.10
N ASP A 53 -14.98 14.43 -2.38
CA ASP A 53 -15.35 13.28 -3.18
C ASP A 53 -14.14 12.50 -3.76
N SER A 54 -12.96 12.70 -3.21
CA SER A 54 -11.72 12.09 -3.71
C SER A 54 -11.76 10.58 -3.69
N LYS A 55 -12.40 9.97 -2.70
CA LYS A 55 -12.55 8.51 -2.56
C LYS A 55 -13.31 7.89 -3.73
N ASP A 56 -14.39 8.52 -4.18
CA ASP A 56 -15.16 8.05 -5.35
C ASP A 56 -14.33 8.19 -6.63
N LYS A 57 -13.60 9.27 -6.79
CA LYS A 57 -12.71 9.48 -7.93
C LYS A 57 -11.59 8.45 -7.96
N LEU A 58 -10.93 8.21 -6.84
CA LEU A 58 -9.86 7.21 -6.73
C LEU A 58 -10.38 5.80 -7.06
N ARG A 59 -11.55 5.43 -6.52
CA ARG A 59 -12.22 4.17 -6.85
C ARG A 59 -12.52 4.05 -8.35
N ALA A 60 -13.04 5.10 -8.98
CA ALA A 60 -13.34 5.11 -10.41
C ALA A 60 -12.08 4.92 -11.28
N HIS A 61 -10.90 5.24 -10.76
CA HIS A 61 -9.61 5.04 -11.41
C HIS A 61 -8.90 3.73 -11.00
N GLY A 62 -9.60 2.82 -10.29
CA GLY A 62 -9.07 1.50 -9.93
C GLY A 62 -8.10 1.49 -8.76
N VAL A 63 -8.09 2.54 -7.93
CA VAL A 63 -7.33 2.52 -6.67
C VAL A 63 -7.99 1.54 -5.71
N LEU A 64 -7.19 0.61 -5.17
CA LEU A 64 -7.69 -0.52 -4.36
C LEU A 64 -7.84 -0.17 -2.90
N ALA A 65 -6.95 0.67 -2.36
CA ALA A 65 -6.92 1.00 -0.94
C ALA A 65 -6.39 2.41 -0.69
N LEU A 66 -6.72 2.93 0.49
CA LEU A 66 -6.17 4.16 1.03
C LEU A 66 -5.26 3.83 2.20
N GLU A 67 -4.12 4.47 2.27
CA GLU A 67 -3.13 4.37 3.34
C GLU A 67 -2.40 5.72 3.46
N MET A 68 -1.38 5.85 4.26
CA MET A 68 -0.76 7.14 4.54
C MET A 68 0.77 7.16 4.42
N GLU A 69 1.43 6.05 4.06
CA GLU A 69 2.88 5.90 4.16
C GLU A 69 3.59 5.43 2.89
N ALA A 70 2.93 4.67 2.01
CA ALA A 70 3.59 3.97 0.91
C ALA A 70 4.27 4.91 -0.10
N SER A 71 3.67 6.06 -0.38
CA SER A 71 4.27 7.07 -1.26
C SER A 71 5.62 7.57 -0.71
N ALA A 72 5.68 7.84 0.60
CA ALA A 72 6.91 8.26 1.27
C ALA A 72 7.94 7.13 1.29
N LEU A 73 7.53 5.90 1.64
CA LEU A 73 8.39 4.72 1.66
C LEU A 73 9.08 4.52 0.31
N TYR A 74 8.31 4.48 -0.77
CA TYR A 74 8.85 4.25 -2.11
C TYR A 74 9.74 5.41 -2.59
N SER A 75 9.35 6.65 -2.32
CA SER A 75 10.13 7.83 -2.70
C SER A 75 11.48 7.88 -1.98
N ILE A 76 11.50 7.54 -0.70
CA ILE A 76 12.75 7.46 0.09
C ILE A 76 13.62 6.30 -0.38
N ALA A 77 13.03 5.13 -0.61
CA ALA A 77 13.75 3.95 -1.10
C ALA A 77 14.41 4.23 -2.45
N ALA A 78 13.66 4.80 -3.39
CA ALA A 78 14.18 5.19 -4.71
C ALA A 78 15.37 6.16 -4.58
N ARG A 79 15.24 7.21 -3.76
CA ARG A 79 16.32 8.16 -3.52
C ARG A 79 17.58 7.51 -2.92
N LYS A 80 17.39 6.48 -2.12
CA LYS A 80 18.47 5.73 -1.46
C LYS A 80 18.96 4.54 -2.28
N GLN A 81 18.42 4.32 -3.49
CA GLN A 81 18.72 3.15 -4.33
C GLN A 81 18.49 1.84 -3.56
N ARG A 82 17.36 1.76 -2.84
CA ARG A 82 16.93 0.60 -2.08
C ARG A 82 15.61 0.08 -2.61
N ARG A 83 15.37 -1.21 -2.39
CA ARG A 83 14.10 -1.86 -2.72
C ARG A 83 13.10 -1.63 -1.59
N ALA A 84 11.82 -1.52 -1.94
CA ALA A 84 10.74 -1.40 -0.98
C ALA A 84 9.45 -2.04 -1.51
N LEU A 85 8.64 -2.53 -0.59
CA LEU A 85 7.30 -3.06 -0.84
C LEU A 85 6.40 -2.68 0.34
N ALA A 86 5.20 -2.19 0.05
CA ALA A 86 4.12 -2.06 1.02
C ALA A 86 3.20 -3.27 0.91
N ILE A 87 2.93 -3.92 2.04
CA ILE A 87 1.95 -4.99 2.19
C ILE A 87 0.92 -4.49 3.20
N LEU A 88 -0.34 -4.50 2.80
CA LEU A 88 -1.41 -3.89 3.57
C LEU A 88 -2.45 -4.95 3.94
N THR A 89 -2.88 -4.94 5.19
CA THR A 89 -4.09 -5.63 5.63
C THR A 89 -5.24 -4.63 5.61
N VAL A 90 -6.29 -4.93 4.87
CA VAL A 90 -7.49 -4.09 4.85
C VAL A 90 -8.26 -4.30 6.15
N SER A 91 -8.33 -3.28 6.99
CA SER A 91 -9.03 -3.30 8.27
C SER A 91 -10.49 -2.88 8.17
N ASP A 92 -10.78 -1.97 7.23
CA ASP A 92 -12.08 -1.32 7.11
C ASP A 92 -12.44 -1.13 5.63
N HIS A 93 -13.73 -1.18 5.32
CA HIS A 93 -14.21 -0.87 4.00
C HIS A 93 -14.81 0.54 3.95
N VAL A 94 -14.19 1.41 3.16
CA VAL A 94 -14.48 2.86 3.13
C VAL A 94 -15.95 3.19 2.80
N PHE A 95 -16.62 2.37 1.98
CA PHE A 95 -17.99 2.64 1.52
C PHE A 95 -19.06 1.83 2.27
N THR A 96 -18.77 0.60 2.68
CA THR A 96 -19.75 -0.23 3.42
C THR A 96 -19.63 -0.06 4.93
N HIS A 97 -18.54 0.54 5.40
CA HIS A 97 -18.22 0.71 6.82
C HIS A 97 -18.08 -0.63 7.59
N GLU A 98 -17.92 -1.72 6.85
CA GLU A 98 -17.55 -3.01 7.46
C GLU A 98 -16.14 -2.90 8.01
N ALA A 99 -15.94 -3.37 9.22
CA ALA A 99 -14.65 -3.35 9.90
C ALA A 99 -14.29 -4.76 10.39
N MET A 100 -13.00 -5.05 10.37
CA MET A 100 -12.45 -6.30 10.88
C MET A 100 -12.48 -6.29 12.41
N ASP A 101 -12.93 -7.39 13.03
CA ASP A 101 -12.82 -7.57 14.47
C ASP A 101 -11.37 -7.76 14.92
N SER A 102 -11.14 -7.66 16.24
CA SER A 102 -9.79 -7.72 16.81
C SER A 102 -9.09 -9.05 16.54
N ASP A 103 -9.81 -10.17 16.62
CA ASP A 103 -9.23 -11.52 16.45
C ASP A 103 -8.88 -11.78 14.98
N ALA A 104 -9.72 -11.33 14.05
CA ALA A 104 -9.45 -11.41 12.63
C ALA A 104 -8.25 -10.52 12.25
N ARG A 105 -8.15 -9.34 12.87
CA ARG A 105 -7.01 -8.43 12.67
C ARG A 105 -5.70 -9.06 13.15
N GLU A 106 -5.67 -9.67 14.33
CA GLU A 106 -4.49 -10.36 14.85
C GLU A 106 -4.03 -11.51 13.95
N ARG A 107 -4.95 -12.37 13.50
CA ARG A 107 -4.63 -13.46 12.56
C ARG A 107 -4.09 -12.95 11.23
N SER A 108 -4.65 -11.88 10.70
CA SER A 108 -4.21 -11.30 9.43
C SER A 108 -2.81 -10.67 9.51
N LEU A 109 -2.43 -10.13 10.67
CA LEU A 109 -1.08 -9.62 10.92
C LEU A 109 -0.03 -10.73 10.83
N ASN A 110 -0.29 -11.92 11.36
CA ASN A 110 0.63 -13.05 11.26
C ASN A 110 0.86 -13.47 9.81
N ASN A 111 -0.20 -13.57 9.01
CA ASN A 111 -0.08 -13.85 7.57
C ASN A 111 0.73 -12.77 6.85
N MET A 112 0.48 -11.50 7.17
CA MET A 112 1.20 -10.37 6.58
C MET A 112 2.71 -10.43 6.90
N VAL A 113 3.08 -10.81 8.13
CA VAL A 113 4.50 -10.98 8.54
C VAL A 113 5.17 -12.10 7.73
N GLU A 114 4.52 -13.26 7.57
CA GLU A 114 5.07 -14.38 6.77
C GLU A 114 5.26 -13.97 5.31
N ILE A 115 4.30 -13.28 4.72
CA ILE A 115 4.38 -12.75 3.36
C ILE A 115 5.53 -11.72 3.24
N GLY A 116 5.67 -10.85 4.23
CA GLY A 116 6.73 -9.86 4.28
C GLY A 116 8.13 -10.47 4.36
N LEU A 117 8.30 -11.51 5.18
CA LEU A 117 9.56 -12.25 5.27
C LEU A 117 9.93 -12.93 3.94
N ALA A 118 8.95 -13.48 3.22
CA ALA A 118 9.19 -14.02 1.88
C ALA A 118 9.67 -12.95 0.90
N ALA A 119 9.08 -11.75 0.96
CA ALA A 119 9.47 -10.62 0.11
C ALA A 119 10.90 -10.12 0.40
N LEU A 120 11.34 -10.16 1.66
CA LEU A 120 12.69 -9.74 2.06
C LEU A 120 13.80 -10.66 1.56
N ASN A 121 13.47 -11.92 1.28
CA ASN A 121 14.40 -12.95 0.81
C ASN A 121 14.46 -13.06 -0.72
N ALA A 122 13.80 -12.16 -1.44
CA ALA A 122 13.69 -12.17 -2.90
C ALA A 122 14.89 -11.52 -3.65
#